data_9edbe853ca91be18f8910db56b2c00ac
#
_entry.id   9edbe853ca91be18f8910db56b2c00ac
#
_cell.length_a   1.000
_cell.length_b   1.000
_cell.length_c   1.000
_cell.angle_alpha   90.00
_cell.angle_beta   90.00
_cell.angle_gamma   90.00
#
_symmetry.space_group_name_H-M   'P 1'
#
loop_
_entity.id
_entity.type
_entity.pdbx_description
1 polymer ?
#
loop_
_entity_poly.entity_id
_entity_poly.type
_entity_poly.pdbx_seq_one_letter_code
_entity_poly.pdbx_strand_id
1 'polypeptide(L)'
;MKILLLGNTGQLGWELQRCLPPLGEVHGLDYPQIDLANPETLREVIRAYKPDTIVNSTAYTAVDVAESKSDLAYAINAKASAIMAEEAKALNATLIHYSTDYVFDGAKGSTYVETDATNPLNVYGASKLAGEQAIQSFAGSYLIFRTAWVYSLRRDSFVTKTLQWARQNETLRLVDDQISNPTWARLLAEITAQILARGGKYIQERAGLYHLAGDGYASRLEWTRLILELDPNRQEQKVKEIHPAPTSDFPTPAQRPLFSALDCDHFFDTFELRLPPWEAALRLAMQS
;
A
#
# COMPACT_ATOMS: atom_id res chain seq x y z
N MET A 1 -11.09 -4.97 21.82
CA MET A 1 -11.16 -5.45 20.41
C MET A 1 -10.00 -6.39 20.16
N LYS A 2 -10.25 -7.54 19.52
CA LYS A 2 -9.21 -8.46 19.06
C LYS A 2 -8.88 -8.15 17.61
N ILE A 3 -7.62 -7.83 17.32
CA ILE A 3 -7.14 -7.44 16.01
C ILE A 3 -6.15 -8.49 15.50
N LEU A 4 -6.44 -9.12 14.36
CA LEU A 4 -5.49 -9.96 13.63
C LEU A 4 -4.80 -9.08 12.58
N LEU A 5 -3.50 -8.81 12.78
CA LEU A 5 -2.69 -8.04 11.85
C LEU A 5 -1.82 -8.98 11.02
N LEU A 6 -2.08 -9.07 9.72
CA LEU A 6 -1.28 -9.86 8.78
C LEU A 6 -0.26 -8.96 8.08
N GLY A 7 1.00 -9.42 8.04
CA GLY A 7 2.11 -8.67 7.45
C GLY A 7 2.77 -7.67 8.40
N ASN A 8 2.78 -7.95 9.71
CA ASN A 8 3.29 -7.06 10.76
C ASN A 8 4.79 -6.71 10.64
N THR A 9 5.56 -7.41 9.82
CA THR A 9 6.98 -7.09 9.57
C THR A 9 7.20 -6.20 8.34
N GLY A 10 6.17 -6.02 7.48
CA GLY A 10 6.20 -5.16 6.31
C GLY A 10 6.32 -3.67 6.64
N GLN A 11 6.47 -2.80 5.62
CA GLN A 11 6.57 -1.35 5.81
C GLN A 11 5.36 -0.79 6.59
N LEU A 12 4.15 -1.10 6.12
CA LEU A 12 2.91 -0.66 6.72
C LEU A 12 2.57 -1.44 7.99
N GLY A 13 2.73 -2.76 7.96
CA GLY A 13 2.39 -3.62 9.10
C GLY A 13 3.20 -3.30 10.35
N TRP A 14 4.46 -2.89 10.20
CA TRP A 14 5.29 -2.47 11.31
C TRP A 14 4.75 -1.20 12.00
N GLU A 15 4.25 -0.25 11.24
CA GLU A 15 3.60 0.95 11.78
C GLU A 15 2.25 0.61 12.43
N LEU A 16 1.45 -0.24 11.78
CA LEU A 16 0.18 -0.74 12.33
C LEU A 16 0.37 -1.47 13.67
N GLN A 17 1.42 -2.29 13.80
CA GLN A 17 1.76 -2.97 15.05
C GLN A 17 1.99 -1.99 16.21
N ARG A 18 2.26 -0.70 15.94
CA ARG A 18 2.48 0.37 16.93
C ARG A 18 1.26 1.25 17.15
N CYS A 19 0.47 1.46 16.12
CA CYS A 19 -0.71 2.31 16.20
C CYS A 19 -1.95 1.58 16.76
N LEU A 20 -2.04 0.26 16.57
CA LEU A 20 -3.24 -0.51 16.92
C LEU A 20 -3.34 -0.93 18.40
N PRO A 21 -2.27 -1.14 19.20
CA PRO A 21 -2.36 -1.60 20.59
C PRO A 21 -3.27 -0.77 21.51
N PRO A 22 -3.39 0.57 21.37
CA PRO A 22 -4.34 1.34 22.16
C PRO A 22 -5.81 0.96 21.94
N LEU A 23 -6.14 0.26 20.85
CA LEU A 23 -7.50 -0.14 20.48
C LEU A 23 -7.86 -1.55 20.97
N GLY A 24 -6.87 -2.35 21.39
CA GLY A 24 -7.12 -3.69 21.91
C GLY A 24 -5.93 -4.65 21.77
N GLU A 25 -6.24 -5.93 21.89
CA GLU A 25 -5.25 -7.00 21.71
C GLU A 25 -4.89 -7.16 20.23
N VAL A 26 -3.61 -7.04 19.89
CA VAL A 26 -3.10 -7.18 18.52
C VAL A 26 -2.28 -8.45 18.39
N HIS A 27 -2.75 -9.38 17.57
CA HIS A 27 -2.01 -10.57 17.17
C HIS A 27 -1.42 -10.37 15.77
N GLY A 28 -0.13 -10.06 15.73
CA GLY A 28 0.60 -9.78 14.48
C GLY A 28 1.27 -11.04 13.94
N LEU A 29 1.04 -11.38 12.67
CA LEU A 29 1.62 -12.52 11.98
C LEU A 29 2.17 -12.11 10.61
N ASP A 30 3.28 -12.75 10.22
CA ASP A 30 3.87 -12.64 8.90
C ASP A 30 4.58 -13.94 8.53
N TYR A 31 5.07 -14.07 7.31
CA TYR A 31 5.91 -15.20 6.92
C TYR A 31 7.19 -15.23 7.80
N PRO A 32 7.63 -16.38 8.33
CA PRO A 32 7.09 -17.74 8.10
C PRO A 32 6.00 -18.20 9.09
N GLN A 33 5.55 -17.40 10.07
CA GLN A 33 4.53 -17.83 11.04
C GLN A 33 3.19 -18.15 10.35
N ILE A 34 2.90 -17.45 9.26
CA ILE A 34 1.75 -17.73 8.40
C ILE A 34 2.16 -17.66 6.93
N ASP A 35 1.78 -18.68 6.15
CA ASP A 35 1.95 -18.68 4.70
C ASP A 35 0.61 -18.42 4.02
N LEU A 36 0.46 -17.25 3.43
CA LEU A 36 -0.78 -16.86 2.74
C LEU A 36 -1.01 -17.60 1.41
N ALA A 37 0.00 -18.31 0.90
CA ALA A 37 -0.20 -19.22 -0.22
C ALA A 37 -0.89 -20.51 0.21
N ASN A 38 -0.98 -20.78 1.53
CA ASN A 38 -1.66 -21.94 2.11
C ASN A 38 -3.02 -21.51 2.70
N PRO A 39 -4.14 -21.73 1.98
CA PRO A 39 -5.46 -21.29 2.40
C PRO A 39 -5.94 -21.92 3.72
N GLU A 40 -5.60 -23.17 3.99
CA GLU A 40 -6.08 -23.85 5.19
C GLU A 40 -5.43 -23.30 6.46
N THR A 41 -4.13 -23.05 6.44
CA THR A 41 -3.44 -22.40 7.57
C THR A 41 -4.04 -21.03 7.91
N LEU A 42 -4.40 -20.25 6.89
CA LEU A 42 -5.04 -18.95 7.10
C LEU A 42 -6.41 -19.09 7.77
N ARG A 43 -7.25 -20.06 7.32
CA ARG A 43 -8.56 -20.35 7.93
C ARG A 43 -8.43 -20.79 9.39
N GLU A 44 -7.52 -21.71 9.66
CA GLU A 44 -7.28 -22.22 11.02
C GLU A 44 -6.91 -21.09 11.98
N VAL A 45 -5.98 -20.21 11.58
CA VAL A 45 -5.55 -19.07 12.37
C VAL A 45 -6.72 -18.11 12.66
N ILE A 46 -7.49 -17.71 11.64
CA ILE A 46 -8.62 -16.81 11.80
C ILE A 46 -9.68 -17.42 12.74
N ARG A 47 -10.05 -18.69 12.54
CA ARG A 47 -11.06 -19.39 13.33
C ARG A 47 -10.62 -19.64 14.78
N ALA A 48 -9.33 -19.92 15.01
CA ALA A 48 -8.79 -20.10 16.35
C ALA A 48 -8.73 -18.78 17.15
N TYR A 49 -8.27 -17.69 16.50
CA TYR A 49 -8.12 -16.40 17.17
C TYR A 49 -9.44 -15.66 17.34
N LYS A 50 -10.39 -15.84 16.42
CA LYS A 50 -11.71 -15.17 16.38
C LYS A 50 -11.58 -13.65 16.54
N PRO A 51 -10.94 -12.96 15.57
CA PRO A 51 -10.77 -11.53 15.65
C PRO A 51 -12.08 -10.77 15.47
N ASP A 52 -12.18 -9.59 16.09
CA ASP A 52 -13.20 -8.57 15.78
C ASP A 52 -12.84 -7.79 14.50
N THR A 53 -11.52 -7.72 14.21
CA THR A 53 -11.00 -7.02 13.04
C THR A 53 -9.80 -7.78 12.45
N ILE A 54 -9.79 -7.95 11.14
CA ILE A 54 -8.64 -8.43 10.37
C ILE A 54 -8.05 -7.23 9.63
N VAL A 55 -6.76 -6.95 9.83
CA VAL A 55 -6.03 -5.92 9.08
C VAL A 55 -5.00 -6.61 8.19
N ASN A 56 -5.27 -6.62 6.89
CA ASN A 56 -4.41 -7.25 5.90
C ASN A 56 -3.47 -6.24 5.25
N SER A 57 -2.25 -6.14 5.75
CA SER A 57 -1.16 -5.34 5.16
C SER A 57 -0.17 -6.18 4.33
N THR A 58 -0.54 -7.42 4.01
CA THR A 58 0.28 -8.31 3.18
C THR A 58 0.00 -8.13 1.69
N ALA A 59 1.00 -8.37 0.88
CA ALA A 59 0.87 -8.55 -0.56
C ALA A 59 2.12 -9.20 -1.15
N TYR A 60 1.95 -9.90 -2.27
CA TYR A 60 3.05 -10.24 -3.15
C TYR A 60 3.42 -9.01 -3.97
N THR A 61 4.43 -8.25 -3.53
CA THR A 61 4.78 -6.93 -4.08
C THR A 61 5.96 -6.93 -5.04
N ALA A 62 6.54 -8.10 -5.33
CA ALA A 62 7.63 -8.24 -6.30
C ALA A 62 7.07 -8.16 -7.73
N VAL A 63 6.74 -6.95 -8.18
CA VAL A 63 5.97 -6.66 -9.40
C VAL A 63 6.56 -7.38 -10.63
N ASP A 64 7.88 -7.29 -10.84
CA ASP A 64 8.55 -7.92 -11.99
C ASP A 64 8.59 -9.45 -11.87
N VAL A 65 8.79 -9.98 -10.67
CA VAL A 65 8.81 -11.43 -10.43
C VAL A 65 7.40 -12.03 -10.57
N ALA A 66 6.35 -11.25 -10.31
CA ALA A 66 4.97 -11.69 -10.46
C ALA A 66 4.66 -12.15 -11.90
N GLU A 67 5.28 -11.53 -12.91
CA GLU A 67 5.10 -11.92 -14.32
C GLU A 67 5.48 -13.39 -14.57
N SER A 68 6.48 -13.90 -13.85
CA SER A 68 6.91 -15.31 -13.93
C SER A 68 6.33 -16.21 -12.84
N LYS A 69 5.72 -15.63 -11.79
CA LYS A 69 5.14 -16.35 -10.63
C LYS A 69 3.68 -15.95 -10.42
N SER A 70 2.90 -15.92 -11.49
CA SER A 70 1.51 -15.49 -11.50
C SER A 70 0.67 -16.26 -10.47
N ASP A 71 0.77 -17.59 -10.43
CA ASP A 71 0.00 -18.42 -9.50
C ASP A 71 0.24 -18.04 -8.03
N LEU A 72 1.48 -17.75 -7.67
CA LEU A 72 1.83 -17.31 -6.32
C LEU A 72 1.28 -15.91 -6.02
N ALA A 73 1.37 -14.99 -6.99
CA ALA A 73 0.80 -13.65 -6.85
C ALA A 73 -0.72 -13.71 -6.63
N TYR A 74 -1.44 -14.51 -7.42
CA TYR A 74 -2.89 -14.72 -7.23
C TYR A 74 -3.23 -15.47 -5.95
N ALA A 75 -2.42 -16.44 -5.52
CA ALA A 75 -2.63 -17.13 -4.24
C ALA A 75 -2.61 -16.15 -3.07
N ILE A 76 -1.60 -15.27 -3.01
CA ILE A 76 -1.42 -14.33 -1.91
C ILE A 76 -2.35 -13.11 -2.04
N ASN A 77 -2.44 -12.50 -3.23
CA ASN A 77 -3.17 -11.24 -3.40
C ASN A 77 -4.69 -11.42 -3.58
N ALA A 78 -5.14 -12.53 -4.16
CA ALA A 78 -6.54 -12.76 -4.44
C ALA A 78 -7.17 -13.86 -3.56
N LYS A 79 -6.64 -15.10 -3.59
CA LYS A 79 -7.24 -16.22 -2.86
C LYS A 79 -7.20 -16.02 -1.35
N ALA A 80 -6.06 -15.58 -0.80
CA ALA A 80 -5.98 -15.28 0.63
C ALA A 80 -6.94 -14.13 1.03
N SER A 81 -7.09 -13.09 0.19
CA SER A 81 -8.05 -12.01 0.42
C SER A 81 -9.50 -12.48 0.41
N ALA A 82 -9.85 -13.42 -0.48
CA ALA A 82 -11.17 -14.06 -0.49
C ALA A 82 -11.45 -14.81 0.81
N ILE A 83 -10.47 -15.59 1.31
CA ILE A 83 -10.59 -16.33 2.57
C ILE A 83 -10.77 -15.39 3.75
N MET A 84 -9.98 -14.31 3.82
CA MET A 84 -10.13 -13.30 4.88
C MET A 84 -11.53 -12.69 4.87
N ALA A 85 -12.09 -12.37 3.70
CA ALA A 85 -13.43 -11.81 3.58
C ALA A 85 -14.51 -12.81 3.97
N GLU A 86 -14.40 -14.08 3.54
CA GLU A 86 -15.31 -15.16 3.90
C GLU A 86 -15.34 -15.37 5.43
N GLU A 87 -14.16 -15.52 6.04
CA GLU A 87 -14.06 -15.77 7.48
C GLU A 87 -14.46 -14.52 8.30
N ALA A 88 -14.09 -13.30 7.84
CA ALA A 88 -14.53 -12.06 8.48
C ALA A 88 -16.05 -11.96 8.50
N LYS A 89 -16.73 -12.25 7.38
CA LYS A 89 -18.19 -12.28 7.30
C LYS A 89 -18.78 -13.33 8.26
N ALA A 90 -18.24 -14.54 8.29
CA ALA A 90 -18.71 -15.62 9.16
C ALA A 90 -18.60 -15.28 10.67
N LEU A 91 -17.57 -14.49 11.03
CA LEU A 91 -17.31 -14.02 12.40
C LEU A 91 -17.98 -12.68 12.72
N ASN A 92 -18.66 -12.05 11.76
CA ASN A 92 -19.15 -10.67 11.87
C ASN A 92 -18.02 -9.68 12.22
N ALA A 93 -16.81 -9.95 11.73
CA ALA A 93 -15.63 -9.12 11.90
C ALA A 93 -15.46 -8.10 10.76
N THR A 94 -14.71 -7.05 11.00
CA THR A 94 -14.31 -6.07 9.98
C THR A 94 -13.05 -6.51 9.27
N LEU A 95 -12.99 -6.36 7.94
CA LEU A 95 -11.77 -6.55 7.15
C LEU A 95 -11.25 -5.22 6.63
N ILE A 96 -10.01 -4.86 7.00
CA ILE A 96 -9.25 -3.76 6.39
C ILE A 96 -8.25 -4.36 5.42
N HIS A 97 -8.28 -3.92 4.15
CA HIS A 97 -7.40 -4.42 3.10
C HIS A 97 -6.75 -3.28 2.31
N TYR A 98 -5.44 -3.38 2.06
CA TYR A 98 -4.73 -2.42 1.23
C TYR A 98 -4.54 -2.96 -0.17
N SER A 99 -4.98 -2.18 -1.14
CA SER A 99 -4.81 -2.43 -2.57
C SER A 99 -3.82 -1.44 -3.19
N THR A 100 -3.86 -1.24 -4.51
CA THR A 100 -2.84 -0.51 -5.26
C THR A 100 -3.44 0.35 -6.36
N ASP A 101 -2.74 1.42 -6.71
CA ASP A 101 -2.93 2.21 -7.92
C ASP A 101 -2.67 1.43 -9.22
N TYR A 102 -1.94 0.31 -9.18
CA TYR A 102 -1.66 -0.55 -10.34
C TYR A 102 -2.88 -1.31 -10.88
N VAL A 103 -4.05 -1.12 -10.28
CA VAL A 103 -5.32 -1.55 -10.89
C VAL A 103 -5.70 -0.71 -12.12
N PHE A 104 -5.06 0.45 -12.30
CA PHE A 104 -5.26 1.36 -13.42
C PHE A 104 -4.12 1.26 -14.46
N ASP A 105 -4.43 1.58 -15.71
CA ASP A 105 -3.48 1.55 -16.83
C ASP A 105 -2.62 2.81 -16.96
N GLY A 106 -2.99 3.88 -16.28
CA GLY A 106 -2.28 5.16 -16.39
C GLY A 106 -2.55 5.96 -17.66
N ALA A 107 -3.58 5.62 -18.42
CA ALA A 107 -3.91 6.25 -19.71
C ALA A 107 -4.86 7.45 -19.60
N LYS A 108 -5.48 7.67 -18.42
CA LYS A 108 -6.48 8.73 -18.22
C LYS A 108 -5.92 10.14 -18.36
N GLY A 109 -4.64 10.38 -18.00
CA GLY A 109 -4.02 11.70 -18.03
C GLY A 109 -4.45 12.67 -16.92
N SER A 110 -5.20 12.18 -15.92
CA SER A 110 -5.61 12.90 -14.72
C SER A 110 -5.72 11.91 -13.56
N THR A 111 -5.92 12.40 -12.32
CA THR A 111 -6.10 11.56 -11.14
C THR A 111 -7.28 10.59 -11.31
N TYR A 112 -7.11 9.36 -10.82
CA TYR A 112 -8.14 8.34 -10.84
C TYR A 112 -9.04 8.46 -9.61
N VAL A 113 -10.34 8.34 -9.83
CA VAL A 113 -11.36 8.18 -8.77
C VAL A 113 -11.79 6.72 -8.65
N GLU A 114 -12.44 6.35 -7.54
CA GLU A 114 -12.82 4.96 -7.25
C GLU A 114 -13.72 4.32 -8.31
N THR A 115 -14.51 5.13 -9.00
CA THR A 115 -15.47 4.70 -10.04
C THR A 115 -14.87 4.57 -11.43
N ASP A 116 -13.61 4.98 -11.62
CA ASP A 116 -12.92 4.82 -12.91
C ASP A 116 -12.73 3.34 -13.26
N ALA A 117 -12.80 3.03 -14.55
CA ALA A 117 -12.59 1.69 -15.05
C ALA A 117 -11.17 1.20 -14.75
N THR A 118 -11.07 0.02 -14.16
CA THR A 118 -9.78 -0.64 -13.89
C THR A 118 -9.29 -1.37 -15.12
N ASN A 119 -7.98 -1.30 -15.42
CA ASN A 119 -7.31 -2.00 -16.53
C ASN A 119 -5.84 -2.26 -16.17
N PRO A 120 -5.54 -3.23 -15.27
CA PRO A 120 -4.19 -3.47 -14.81
C PRO A 120 -3.27 -3.95 -15.94
N LEU A 121 -2.05 -3.37 -16.03
CA LEU A 121 -1.07 -3.66 -17.09
C LEU A 121 -0.15 -4.85 -16.77
N ASN A 122 -0.20 -5.38 -15.55
CA ASN A 122 0.72 -6.41 -15.07
C ASN A 122 0.01 -7.37 -14.10
N VAL A 123 0.65 -8.52 -13.87
CA VAL A 123 0.13 -9.59 -13.01
C VAL A 123 -0.07 -9.12 -11.56
N TYR A 124 0.80 -8.26 -11.03
CA TYR A 124 0.63 -7.69 -9.69
C TYR A 124 -0.68 -6.92 -9.58
N GLY A 125 -0.91 -5.94 -10.46
CA GLY A 125 -2.14 -5.15 -10.49
C GLY A 125 -3.39 -6.02 -10.68
N ALA A 126 -3.34 -6.96 -11.63
CA ALA A 126 -4.44 -7.89 -11.90
C ALA A 126 -4.77 -8.79 -10.69
N SER A 127 -3.75 -9.32 -10.00
CA SER A 127 -3.94 -10.15 -8.81
C SER A 127 -4.50 -9.34 -7.63
N LYS A 128 -4.10 -8.07 -7.46
CA LYS A 128 -4.66 -7.17 -6.44
C LYS A 128 -6.11 -6.81 -6.74
N LEU A 129 -6.44 -6.51 -7.99
CA LEU A 129 -7.82 -6.26 -8.42
C LEU A 129 -8.72 -7.47 -8.19
N ALA A 130 -8.24 -8.68 -8.49
CA ALA A 130 -8.98 -9.90 -8.19
C ALA A 130 -9.25 -10.07 -6.68
N GLY A 131 -8.32 -9.63 -5.82
CA GLY A 131 -8.51 -9.58 -4.38
C GLY A 131 -9.60 -8.59 -3.94
N GLU A 132 -9.63 -7.39 -4.51
CA GLU A 132 -10.69 -6.40 -4.28
C GLU A 132 -12.08 -6.99 -4.63
N GLN A 133 -12.19 -7.54 -5.84
CA GLN A 133 -13.43 -8.15 -6.33
C GLN A 133 -13.91 -9.31 -5.45
N ALA A 134 -12.98 -10.15 -4.98
CA ALA A 134 -13.29 -11.23 -4.06
C ALA A 134 -13.82 -10.69 -2.72
N ILE A 135 -13.20 -9.69 -2.12
CA ILE A 135 -13.67 -9.07 -0.87
C ILE A 135 -15.08 -8.48 -1.05
N GLN A 136 -15.30 -7.74 -2.13
CA GLN A 136 -16.58 -7.11 -2.44
C GLN A 136 -17.71 -8.14 -2.63
N SER A 137 -17.41 -9.31 -3.21
CA SER A 137 -18.41 -10.37 -3.47
C SER A 137 -19.01 -10.97 -2.19
N PHE A 138 -18.29 -10.91 -1.05
CA PHE A 138 -18.81 -11.43 0.22
C PHE A 138 -19.75 -10.47 0.95
N ALA A 139 -19.78 -9.17 0.57
CA ALA A 139 -20.69 -8.17 1.15
C ALA A 139 -20.70 -8.14 2.70
N GLY A 140 -19.52 -8.22 3.31
CA GLY A 140 -19.31 -8.09 4.76
C GLY A 140 -18.98 -6.64 5.19
N SER A 141 -18.55 -6.46 6.43
CA SER A 141 -17.96 -5.20 6.89
C SER A 141 -16.51 -5.14 6.42
N TYR A 142 -16.19 -4.27 5.45
CA TYR A 142 -14.84 -4.13 4.93
C TYR A 142 -14.51 -2.69 4.54
N LEU A 143 -13.23 -2.35 4.58
CA LEU A 143 -12.66 -1.19 3.92
C LEU A 143 -11.49 -1.65 3.05
N ILE A 144 -11.55 -1.32 1.77
CA ILE A 144 -10.45 -1.51 0.83
C ILE A 144 -9.83 -0.15 0.57
N PHE A 145 -8.54 -0.01 0.84
CA PHE A 145 -7.78 1.21 0.57
C PHE A 145 -6.84 0.99 -0.61
N ARG A 146 -7.15 1.56 -1.79
CA ARG A 146 -6.15 1.68 -2.85
C ARG A 146 -5.16 2.74 -2.43
N THR A 147 -3.89 2.40 -2.43
CA THR A 147 -2.80 3.31 -2.09
C THR A 147 -1.70 3.26 -3.15
N ALA A 148 -0.75 4.19 -3.10
CA ALA A 148 0.30 4.29 -4.10
C ALA A 148 1.66 4.57 -3.45
N TRP A 149 2.73 4.10 -4.06
CA TRP A 149 4.12 4.40 -3.74
C TRP A 149 4.44 4.44 -2.23
N VAL A 150 3.95 3.43 -1.50
CA VAL A 150 4.15 3.32 -0.04
C VAL A 150 5.63 3.23 0.28
N TYR A 151 6.10 4.08 1.20
CA TYR A 151 7.48 4.08 1.65
C TYR A 151 7.60 4.10 3.18
N SER A 152 8.75 3.60 3.64
CA SER A 152 9.21 3.66 5.02
C SER A 152 10.73 3.83 5.02
N LEU A 153 11.29 4.46 6.04
CA LEU A 153 12.76 4.54 6.19
C LEU A 153 13.36 3.31 6.87
N ARG A 154 12.52 2.38 7.32
CA ARG A 154 12.94 1.18 8.08
C ARG A 154 13.30 -0.03 7.24
N ARG A 155 12.79 -0.11 6.01
CA ARG A 155 12.99 -1.22 5.08
C ARG A 155 13.31 -0.67 3.70
N ASP A 156 13.72 -1.56 2.81
CA ASP A 156 13.92 -1.22 1.42
C ASP A 156 12.68 -0.53 0.84
N SER A 157 12.85 0.69 0.43
CA SER A 157 11.85 1.54 -0.20
C SER A 157 12.51 2.39 -1.29
N PHE A 158 11.72 3.08 -2.08
CA PHE A 158 12.30 4.00 -3.06
C PHE A 158 13.13 5.10 -2.38
N VAL A 159 12.71 5.59 -1.20
CA VAL A 159 13.44 6.61 -0.44
C VAL A 159 14.81 6.10 -0.01
N THR A 160 14.87 4.94 0.65
CA THR A 160 16.16 4.37 1.13
C THR A 160 17.10 4.01 -0.01
N LYS A 161 16.56 3.51 -1.13
CA LYS A 161 17.34 3.22 -2.35
C LYS A 161 17.88 4.49 -2.97
N THR A 162 17.09 5.55 -3.05
CA THR A 162 17.52 6.85 -3.57
C THR A 162 18.70 7.42 -2.75
N LEU A 163 18.59 7.37 -1.42
CA LEU A 163 19.68 7.78 -0.53
C LEU A 163 20.95 6.95 -0.75
N GLN A 164 20.80 5.64 -0.94
CA GLN A 164 21.92 4.74 -1.23
C GLN A 164 22.56 5.06 -2.59
N TRP A 165 21.75 5.26 -3.65
CA TRP A 165 22.25 5.62 -4.96
C TRP A 165 23.04 6.94 -4.94
N ALA A 166 22.55 7.92 -4.19
CA ALA A 166 23.21 9.21 -4.05
C ALA A 166 24.60 9.11 -3.41
N ARG A 167 24.83 8.15 -2.52
CA ARG A 167 26.12 7.88 -1.89
C ARG A 167 27.07 7.08 -2.78
N GLN A 168 26.55 6.41 -3.80
CA GLN A 168 27.33 5.52 -4.67
C GLN A 168 27.70 6.14 -6.02
N ASN A 169 26.87 7.05 -6.54
CA ASN A 169 26.98 7.56 -7.91
C ASN A 169 27.11 9.07 -7.95
N GLU A 170 27.90 9.58 -8.89
CA GLU A 170 28.01 11.02 -9.17
C GLU A 170 26.89 11.55 -10.05
N THR A 171 26.29 10.68 -10.85
CA THR A 171 25.17 11.01 -11.75
C THR A 171 24.04 10.01 -11.55
N LEU A 172 22.81 10.50 -11.44
CA LEU A 172 21.60 9.68 -11.42
C LEU A 172 20.74 9.96 -12.67
N ARG A 173 20.19 8.90 -13.25
CA ARG A 173 19.14 8.99 -14.26
C ARG A 173 17.85 8.48 -13.66
N LEU A 174 16.82 9.32 -13.60
CA LEU A 174 15.55 9.03 -12.92
C LEU A 174 14.38 9.15 -13.88
N VAL A 175 13.45 8.19 -13.76
CA VAL A 175 12.22 8.19 -14.54
C VAL A 175 11.40 9.45 -14.20
N ASP A 176 10.98 10.20 -15.21
CA ASP A 176 10.20 11.43 -15.08
C ASP A 176 8.76 11.33 -15.63
N ASP A 177 8.46 10.25 -16.34
CA ASP A 177 7.15 9.95 -16.94
C ASP A 177 6.30 8.94 -16.15
N GLN A 178 6.77 8.44 -14.99
CA GLN A 178 5.93 7.73 -14.01
C GLN A 178 5.50 8.71 -12.90
N ILE A 179 4.20 8.88 -12.76
CA ILE A 179 3.59 9.84 -11.82
C ILE A 179 2.57 9.11 -10.92
N SER A 180 2.71 9.25 -9.60
CA SER A 180 1.77 8.73 -8.61
C SER A 180 1.94 9.45 -7.26
N ASN A 181 1.27 8.98 -6.19
CA ASN A 181 1.26 9.62 -4.87
C ASN A 181 2.29 8.97 -3.94
N PRO A 182 3.42 9.64 -3.58
CA PRO A 182 4.28 9.14 -2.52
C PRO A 182 3.53 9.08 -1.19
N THR A 183 3.47 7.91 -0.55
CA THR A 183 2.65 7.68 0.63
C THR A 183 3.46 7.11 1.79
N TRP A 184 3.55 7.85 2.90
CA TRP A 184 4.27 7.38 4.07
C TRP A 184 3.46 6.34 4.85
N ALA A 185 4.04 5.14 5.04
CA ALA A 185 3.41 4.01 5.69
C ALA A 185 2.87 4.34 7.09
N ARG A 186 3.58 5.17 7.86
CA ARG A 186 3.15 5.61 9.19
C ARG A 186 1.82 6.35 9.15
N LEU A 187 1.63 7.27 8.22
CA LEU A 187 0.38 8.03 8.12
C LEU A 187 -0.80 7.16 7.69
N LEU A 188 -0.58 6.16 6.83
CA LEU A 188 -1.61 5.14 6.53
C LEU A 188 -2.02 4.38 7.79
N ALA A 189 -1.05 3.97 8.61
CA ALA A 189 -1.31 3.25 9.86
C ALA A 189 -2.06 4.12 10.88
N GLU A 190 -1.67 5.38 11.04
CA GLU A 190 -2.31 6.34 11.95
C GLU A 190 -3.77 6.61 11.55
N ILE A 191 -4.06 6.85 10.26
CA ILE A 191 -5.44 7.01 9.77
C ILE A 191 -6.25 5.72 9.98
N THR A 192 -5.68 4.56 9.70
CA THR A 192 -6.36 3.28 9.92
C THR A 192 -6.73 3.10 11.39
N ALA A 193 -5.83 3.41 12.31
CA ALA A 193 -6.11 3.36 13.74
C ALA A 193 -7.22 4.34 14.16
N GLN A 194 -7.24 5.57 13.60
CA GLN A 194 -8.29 6.55 13.85
C GLN A 194 -9.67 6.07 13.37
N ILE A 195 -9.74 5.43 12.19
CA ILE A 195 -10.99 4.86 11.67
C ILE A 195 -11.45 3.71 12.56
N LEU A 196 -10.56 2.79 12.94
CA LEU A 196 -10.88 1.65 13.81
C LEU A 196 -11.34 2.11 15.19
N ALA A 197 -10.81 3.22 15.72
CA ALA A 197 -11.22 3.81 16.99
C ALA A 197 -12.69 4.29 17.00
N ARG A 198 -13.27 4.54 15.82
CA ARG A 198 -14.70 4.94 15.70
C ARG A 198 -15.66 3.75 15.87
N GLY A 199 -15.13 2.51 15.89
CA GLY A 199 -15.87 1.28 16.18
C GLY A 199 -16.49 0.59 14.96
N GLY A 200 -16.84 -0.69 15.14
CA GLY A 200 -17.27 -1.55 14.03
C GLY A 200 -18.56 -1.10 13.33
N LYS A 201 -19.53 -0.55 14.06
CA LYS A 201 -20.77 -0.03 13.45
C LYS A 201 -20.48 1.12 12.50
N TYR A 202 -19.63 2.06 12.89
CA TYR A 202 -19.22 3.19 12.06
C TYR A 202 -18.59 2.72 10.73
N ILE A 203 -17.75 1.68 10.81
CA ILE A 203 -17.10 1.08 9.63
C ILE A 203 -18.11 0.33 8.77
N GLN A 204 -19.01 -0.44 9.38
CA GLN A 204 -20.03 -1.20 8.66
C GLN A 204 -20.94 -0.29 7.82
N GLU A 205 -21.32 0.87 8.35
CA GLU A 205 -22.14 1.87 7.64
C GLU A 205 -21.38 2.53 6.48
N ARG A 206 -20.05 2.42 6.47
CA ARG A 206 -19.14 2.98 5.46
C ARG A 206 -18.31 1.92 4.73
N ALA A 207 -18.81 0.66 4.77
CA ALA A 207 -18.14 -0.42 4.07
C ALA A 207 -18.00 -0.10 2.57
N GLY A 208 -16.77 -0.22 2.04
CA GLY A 208 -16.53 0.20 0.67
C GLY A 208 -15.06 0.18 0.27
N LEU A 209 -14.82 0.65 -0.95
CA LEU A 209 -13.51 0.86 -1.54
C LEU A 209 -13.24 2.36 -1.62
N TYR A 210 -12.03 2.75 -1.23
CA TYR A 210 -11.60 4.13 -1.16
C TYR A 210 -10.17 4.28 -1.66
N HIS A 211 -9.84 5.44 -2.20
CA HIS A 211 -8.47 5.84 -2.44
C HIS A 211 -7.88 6.50 -1.19
N LEU A 212 -6.72 6.03 -0.74
CA LEU A 212 -6.02 6.56 0.44
C LEU A 212 -4.53 6.62 0.17
N ALA A 213 -4.04 7.77 -0.24
CA ALA A 213 -2.66 8.03 -0.60
C ALA A 213 -2.23 9.43 -0.12
N GLY A 214 -0.93 9.72 -0.17
CA GLY A 214 -0.41 11.07 0.11
C GLY A 214 -1.08 12.09 -0.80
N ASP A 215 -1.45 13.25 -0.25
CA ASP A 215 -2.09 14.31 -1.03
C ASP A 215 -1.10 14.91 -2.05
N GLY A 216 -1.59 15.20 -3.27
CA GLY A 216 -0.77 15.56 -4.41
C GLY A 216 -0.08 14.35 -5.05
N TYR A 217 0.71 14.60 -6.09
CA TYR A 217 1.45 13.57 -6.82
C TYR A 217 2.80 14.11 -7.30
N ALA A 218 3.70 13.20 -7.67
CA ALA A 218 5.02 13.53 -8.17
C ALA A 218 5.50 12.50 -9.20
N SER A 219 6.42 12.90 -10.06
CA SER A 219 7.25 11.95 -10.80
C SER A 219 8.33 11.33 -9.90
N ARG A 220 8.93 10.21 -10.33
CA ARG A 220 10.08 9.63 -9.63
C ARG A 220 11.24 10.62 -9.53
N LEU A 221 11.42 11.44 -10.56
CA LEU A 221 12.45 12.47 -10.58
C LEU A 221 12.21 13.57 -9.53
N GLU A 222 10.97 14.11 -9.46
CA GLU A 222 10.62 15.14 -8.49
C GLU A 222 10.73 14.62 -7.07
N TRP A 223 10.22 13.41 -6.82
CA TRP A 223 10.34 12.77 -5.53
C TRP A 223 11.82 12.57 -5.13
N THR A 224 12.67 12.10 -6.07
CA THR A 224 14.11 11.95 -5.82
C THR A 224 14.76 13.27 -5.42
N ARG A 225 14.45 14.38 -6.15
CA ARG A 225 15.04 15.70 -5.83
C ARG A 225 14.74 16.11 -4.40
N LEU A 226 13.50 15.95 -3.95
CA LEU A 226 13.13 16.30 -2.57
C LEU A 226 13.74 15.35 -1.54
N ILE A 227 13.84 14.04 -1.84
CA ILE A 227 14.53 13.08 -0.95
C ILE A 227 15.98 13.52 -0.70
N LEU A 228 16.70 13.91 -1.75
CA LEU A 228 18.11 14.32 -1.65
C LEU A 228 18.28 15.69 -0.98
N GLU A 229 17.32 16.60 -1.19
CA GLU A 229 17.30 17.88 -0.46
C GLU A 229 17.12 17.68 1.04
N LEU A 230 16.29 16.73 1.44
CA LEU A 230 15.94 16.45 2.84
C LEU A 230 16.87 15.44 3.53
N ASP A 231 17.86 14.90 2.82
CA ASP A 231 18.79 13.92 3.40
C ASP A 231 19.55 14.51 4.61
N PRO A 232 19.36 13.97 5.83
CA PRO A 232 20.05 14.47 7.02
C PRO A 232 21.58 14.32 6.94
N ASN A 233 22.06 13.41 6.07
CA ASN A 233 23.48 13.16 5.84
C ASN A 233 23.91 13.65 4.44
N ARG A 234 23.46 14.83 4.06
CA ARG A 234 23.70 15.40 2.72
C ARG A 234 25.18 15.47 2.33
N GLN A 235 26.07 15.62 3.30
CA GLN A 235 27.53 15.64 3.09
C GLN A 235 28.09 14.31 2.59
N GLU A 236 27.34 13.19 2.73
CA GLU A 236 27.74 11.87 2.21
C GLU A 236 27.34 11.66 0.75
N GLN A 237 26.53 12.55 0.18
CA GLN A 237 26.10 12.46 -1.21
C GLN A 237 27.27 12.71 -2.16
N LYS A 238 27.42 11.81 -3.13
CA LYS A 238 28.35 11.97 -4.27
C LYS A 238 27.69 12.57 -5.49
N VAL A 239 26.35 12.57 -5.52
CA VAL A 239 25.55 13.04 -6.68
C VAL A 239 25.83 14.51 -6.94
N LYS A 240 26.20 14.79 -8.19
CA LYS A 240 26.43 16.14 -8.76
C LYS A 240 25.35 16.50 -9.76
N GLU A 241 24.83 15.48 -10.50
CA GLU A 241 23.87 15.67 -11.58
C GLU A 241 22.72 14.66 -11.50
N ILE A 242 21.52 15.13 -11.81
CA ILE A 242 20.31 14.29 -11.89
C ILE A 242 19.64 14.58 -13.23
N HIS A 243 19.58 13.58 -14.08
CA HIS A 243 19.00 13.67 -15.43
C HIS A 243 17.64 12.97 -15.50
N PRO A 244 16.66 13.59 -16.15
CA PRO A 244 15.40 12.91 -16.49
C PRO A 244 15.67 11.78 -17.49
N ALA A 245 14.82 10.76 -17.43
CA ALA A 245 14.83 9.68 -18.40
C ALA A 245 13.42 9.09 -18.53
N PRO A 246 12.99 8.70 -19.73
CA PRO A 246 11.71 8.05 -19.91
C PRO A 246 11.75 6.60 -19.40
N THR A 247 10.58 6.06 -19.03
CA THR A 247 10.43 4.65 -18.61
C THR A 247 11.02 3.67 -19.62
N SER A 248 10.96 3.98 -20.92
CA SER A 248 11.50 3.15 -22.00
C SER A 248 13.01 2.88 -21.91
N ASP A 249 13.75 3.73 -21.20
CA ASP A 249 15.20 3.55 -20.98
C ASP A 249 15.51 2.48 -19.92
N PHE A 250 14.49 2.05 -19.16
CA PHE A 250 14.60 1.06 -18.08
C PHE A 250 13.63 -0.10 -18.31
N PRO A 251 13.85 -0.94 -19.31
CA PRO A 251 12.96 -2.05 -19.61
C PRO A 251 12.88 -3.02 -18.41
N THR A 252 11.66 -3.39 -18.05
CA THR A 252 11.37 -4.31 -16.95
C THR A 252 10.33 -5.34 -17.40
N PRO A 253 10.30 -6.55 -16.80
CA PRO A 253 9.32 -7.57 -17.16
C PRO A 253 7.87 -7.09 -17.04
N ALA A 254 7.53 -6.38 -15.99
CA ALA A 254 6.20 -5.85 -15.77
C ALA A 254 6.08 -4.43 -16.34
N GLN A 255 5.04 -4.17 -17.12
CA GLN A 255 4.69 -2.82 -17.55
C GLN A 255 4.12 -2.01 -16.38
N ARG A 256 4.54 -0.76 -16.25
CA ARG A 256 4.08 0.16 -15.19
C ARG A 256 3.19 1.25 -15.78
N PRO A 257 2.08 1.63 -15.08
CA PRO A 257 1.29 2.78 -15.49
C PRO A 257 2.14 4.06 -15.43
N LEU A 258 1.99 4.92 -16.45
CA LEU A 258 2.73 6.18 -16.49
C LEU A 258 2.10 7.23 -15.55
N PHE A 259 0.78 7.30 -15.49
CA PHE A 259 0.09 8.22 -14.59
C PHE A 259 -0.98 7.46 -13.80
N SER A 260 -0.68 7.08 -12.55
CA SER A 260 -1.61 6.34 -11.69
C SER A 260 -1.97 7.07 -10.40
N ALA A 261 -1.83 8.40 -10.40
CA ALA A 261 -2.17 9.20 -9.23
C ALA A 261 -3.64 9.08 -8.86
N LEU A 262 -3.90 8.90 -7.56
CA LEU A 262 -5.21 8.68 -6.97
C LEU A 262 -5.78 10.00 -6.46
N ASP A 263 -7.06 10.24 -6.73
CA ASP A 263 -7.87 11.23 -6.06
C ASP A 263 -8.44 10.63 -4.76
N CYS A 264 -8.30 11.32 -3.65
CA CYS A 264 -8.74 10.84 -2.34
C CYS A 264 -9.91 11.65 -1.75
N ASP A 265 -10.60 12.44 -2.55
CA ASP A 265 -11.69 13.30 -2.07
C ASP A 265 -12.87 12.47 -1.55
N HIS A 266 -13.23 11.37 -2.20
CA HIS A 266 -14.29 10.47 -1.70
C HIS A 266 -13.96 9.90 -0.30
N PHE A 267 -12.72 9.57 -0.03
CA PHE A 267 -12.27 9.17 1.31
C PHE A 267 -12.43 10.31 2.31
N PHE A 268 -12.01 11.53 1.95
CA PHE A 268 -12.16 12.71 2.80
C PHE A 268 -13.63 13.00 3.11
N ASP A 269 -14.49 13.00 2.11
CA ASP A 269 -15.93 13.27 2.28
C ASP A 269 -16.62 12.25 3.18
N THR A 270 -16.12 10.99 3.19
CA THR A 270 -16.69 9.90 4.00
C THR A 270 -16.18 9.88 5.43
N PHE A 271 -14.90 10.14 5.64
CA PHE A 271 -14.24 9.95 6.94
C PHE A 271 -13.80 11.24 7.61
N GLU A 272 -13.82 12.38 6.90
CA GLU A 272 -13.31 13.69 7.36
C GLU A 272 -11.82 13.63 7.76
N LEU A 273 -11.06 12.76 7.11
CA LEU A 273 -9.64 12.52 7.30
C LEU A 273 -8.92 12.65 5.97
N ARG A 274 -7.75 13.27 5.96
CA ARG A 274 -6.90 13.39 4.77
C ARG A 274 -5.44 13.19 5.16
N LEU A 275 -4.68 12.52 4.31
CA LEU A 275 -3.22 12.53 4.43
C LEU A 275 -2.69 13.91 4.03
N PRO A 276 -1.62 14.39 4.67
CA PRO A 276 -1.01 15.66 4.28
C PRO A 276 -0.39 15.60 2.88
N PRO A 277 -0.06 16.76 2.26
CA PRO A 277 0.75 16.79 1.04
C PRO A 277 1.99 15.92 1.18
N TRP A 278 2.30 15.17 0.11
CA TRP A 278 3.39 14.18 0.13
C TRP A 278 4.74 14.79 0.52
N GLU A 279 4.99 16.06 0.15
CA GLU A 279 6.21 16.79 0.53
C GLU A 279 6.29 17.00 2.04
N ALA A 280 5.17 17.36 2.68
CA ALA A 280 5.11 17.54 4.12
C ALA A 280 5.30 16.20 4.85
N ALA A 281 4.66 15.13 4.33
CA ALA A 281 4.84 13.79 4.85
C ALA A 281 6.29 13.31 4.75
N LEU A 282 6.97 13.57 3.63
CA LEU A 282 8.37 13.22 3.45
C LEU A 282 9.28 14.01 4.40
N ARG A 283 9.03 15.31 4.60
CA ARG A 283 9.81 16.12 5.58
C ARG A 283 9.70 15.54 6.99
N LEU A 284 8.50 15.16 7.43
CA LEU A 284 8.30 14.50 8.72
C LEU A 284 9.01 13.14 8.80
N ALA A 285 8.93 12.34 7.75
CA ALA A 285 9.59 11.04 7.70
C ALA A 285 11.10 11.15 7.80
N MET A 286 11.71 12.13 7.14
CA MET A 286 13.18 12.33 7.14
C MET A 286 13.72 12.91 8.45
N GLN A 287 12.86 13.35 9.36
CA GLN A 287 13.21 13.84 10.70
C GLN A 287 13.00 12.76 11.80
N SER A 288 12.43 11.60 11.46
CA SER A 288 12.01 10.55 12.42
C SER A 288 13.07 9.50 12.69
#